data_f4dfa495d0265627b5ffaaa86dd53e78
#
_entry.id   f4dfa495d0265627b5ffaaa86dd53e78
#
_cell.length_a   1.000
_cell.length_b   1.000
_cell.length_c   1.000
_cell.angle_alpha   90.00
_cell.angle_beta   90.00
_cell.angle_gamma   90.00
#
_symmetry.space_group_name_H-M   'P 1'
#
loop_
_entity.id
_entity.type
_entity.pdbx_description
1 polymer ?
#
loop_
_entity_poly.entity_id
_entity_poly.type
_entity_poly.pdbx_seq_one_letter_code
_entity_poly.pdbx_strand_id
1 'polypeptide(L)'
;MLNFRFAKDYLLHRLKGKTRHGTHSPFVYRLVDEVIYDFSQKKVYEEIEKLRGELLSDERVINVTDLGAGSHLNKSSEKKVSVSAKNALKPLKLAQLLYRLVADQQPKNMIELGTCLGITAVYQKKAAPTAKFYTLEGCPETARIAAEVFKKADLTGIEQVIGNFDETLPGVIGKLDKLDFVFIDGNHTKEATLRYFEWCLPKVHENTLLIFDDIYWSEGMKEAWSEIKAHTHVTVTIDLFWMGLVYFRKGQVKEDFVIRF
;
A
#
# COMPACT_ATOMS: atom_id res chain seq x y z
N MET A 1 15.80 17.02 9.87
CA MET A 1 15.90 18.10 8.87
C MET A 1 14.72 17.94 7.90
N LEU A 2 13.91 18.98 7.71
CA LEU A 2 12.90 18.97 6.64
C LEU A 2 13.65 18.77 5.31
N ASN A 3 13.32 17.70 4.60
CA ASN A 3 13.90 17.44 3.29
C ASN A 3 13.30 18.48 2.32
N PHE A 4 14.06 19.54 2.03
CA PHE A 4 13.63 20.67 1.18
C PHE A 4 13.11 20.19 -0.19
N ARG A 5 13.71 19.11 -0.71
CA ARG A 5 13.27 18.48 -1.95
C ARG A 5 11.84 17.92 -1.81
N PHE A 6 11.57 17.16 -0.76
CA PHE A 6 10.25 16.57 -0.52
C PHE A 6 9.16 17.65 -0.37
N ALA A 7 9.47 18.73 0.36
CA ALA A 7 8.57 19.88 0.50
C ALA A 7 8.30 20.58 -0.85
N LYS A 8 9.34 20.74 -1.68
CA LYS A 8 9.20 21.27 -3.05
C LYS A 8 8.33 20.37 -3.91
N ASP A 9 8.59 19.07 -3.92
CA ASP A 9 7.82 18.09 -4.70
C ASP A 9 6.34 18.07 -4.25
N TYR A 10 6.08 18.13 -2.94
CA TYR A 10 4.72 18.26 -2.41
C TYR A 10 4.02 19.53 -2.89
N LEU A 11 4.70 20.67 -2.84
CA LEU A 11 4.12 21.94 -3.31
C LEU A 11 3.82 21.88 -4.81
N LEU A 12 4.74 21.36 -5.61
CA LEU A 12 4.54 21.19 -7.06
C LEU A 12 3.38 20.23 -7.36
N HIS A 13 3.27 19.11 -6.62
CA HIS A 13 2.14 18.20 -6.74
C HIS A 13 0.82 18.91 -6.39
N ARG A 14 0.79 19.70 -5.31
CA ARG A 14 -0.40 20.49 -4.94
C ARG A 14 -0.79 21.53 -5.99
N LEU A 15 0.18 22.13 -6.68
CA LEU A 15 -0.08 23.10 -7.74
C LEU A 15 -0.61 22.42 -9.02
N LYS A 16 -0.03 21.29 -9.42
CA LYS A 16 -0.43 20.52 -10.62
C LYS A 16 -1.69 19.69 -10.39
N GLY A 17 -1.89 19.25 -9.14
CA GLY A 17 -2.97 18.34 -8.79
C GLY A 17 -4.35 18.95 -9.07
N LYS A 18 -5.21 18.11 -9.64
CA LYS A 18 -6.62 18.43 -9.93
C LYS A 18 -7.51 17.93 -8.78
N THR A 19 -8.71 18.43 -8.75
CA THR A 19 -9.83 17.88 -7.97
C THR A 19 -10.79 17.15 -8.93
N ARG A 20 -11.90 16.60 -8.42
CA ARG A 20 -12.93 15.99 -9.27
C ARG A 20 -13.36 16.84 -10.47
N HIS A 21 -13.44 18.15 -10.30
CA HIS A 21 -13.87 19.06 -11.38
C HIS A 21 -12.87 19.23 -12.53
N GLY A 22 -11.65 18.77 -12.39
CA GLY A 22 -10.61 18.81 -13.43
C GLY A 22 -10.35 17.48 -14.12
N THR A 23 -11.16 16.45 -13.84
CA THR A 23 -11.02 15.10 -14.38
C THR A 23 -12.05 14.85 -15.48
N HIS A 24 -11.58 14.52 -16.69
CA HIS A 24 -12.47 14.26 -17.83
C HIS A 24 -12.75 12.77 -18.09
N SER A 25 -12.06 11.87 -17.39
CA SER A 25 -12.35 10.43 -17.44
C SER A 25 -13.52 10.08 -16.51
N PRO A 26 -14.64 9.53 -17.01
CA PRO A 26 -15.78 9.12 -16.17
C PRO A 26 -15.39 8.15 -15.05
N PHE A 27 -14.48 7.21 -15.35
CA PHE A 27 -13.95 6.28 -14.37
C PHE A 27 -13.19 6.99 -13.24
N VAL A 28 -12.24 7.86 -13.60
CA VAL A 28 -11.43 8.57 -12.60
C VAL A 28 -12.27 9.60 -11.84
N TYR A 29 -13.22 10.28 -12.52
CA TYR A 29 -14.15 11.18 -11.85
C TYR A 29 -14.94 10.46 -10.74
N ARG A 30 -15.58 9.31 -11.08
CA ARG A 30 -16.32 8.50 -10.10
C ARG A 30 -15.41 8.07 -8.94
N LEU A 31 -14.21 7.54 -9.26
CA LEU A 31 -13.27 7.08 -8.24
C LEU A 31 -12.83 8.21 -7.29
N VAL A 32 -12.59 9.40 -7.83
CA VAL A 32 -12.22 10.58 -7.03
C VAL A 32 -13.39 11.02 -6.16
N ASP A 33 -14.59 11.11 -6.71
CA ASP A 33 -15.77 11.63 -6.02
C ASP A 33 -16.30 10.68 -4.96
N GLU A 34 -16.46 9.39 -5.31
CA GLU A 34 -17.15 8.40 -4.47
C GLU A 34 -16.20 7.61 -3.56
N VAL A 35 -14.90 7.52 -3.89
CA VAL A 35 -13.95 6.68 -3.16
C VAL A 35 -12.84 7.49 -2.51
N ILE A 36 -12.10 8.28 -3.30
CA ILE A 36 -10.94 9.02 -2.79
C ILE A 36 -11.41 10.12 -1.82
N TYR A 37 -12.49 10.82 -2.14
CA TYR A 37 -13.06 11.92 -1.33
C TYR A 37 -14.23 11.51 -0.44
N ASP A 38 -14.49 10.21 -0.29
CA ASP A 38 -15.40 9.73 0.75
C ASP A 38 -14.72 9.78 2.13
N PHE A 39 -14.93 10.86 2.85
CA PHE A 39 -14.44 11.03 4.23
C PHE A 39 -15.50 10.66 5.28
N SER A 40 -16.53 9.93 4.89
CA SER A 40 -17.57 9.46 5.81
C SER A 40 -16.99 8.53 6.88
N GLN A 41 -17.43 8.70 8.12
CA GLN A 41 -17.03 7.82 9.20
C GLN A 41 -17.75 6.47 9.08
N LYS A 42 -17.00 5.39 9.28
CA LYS A 42 -17.54 4.04 9.27
C LYS A 42 -17.24 3.36 10.61
N LYS A 43 -18.20 2.62 11.14
CA LYS A 43 -18.05 1.91 12.43
C LYS A 43 -16.77 1.04 12.48
N VAL A 44 -16.45 0.38 11.37
CA VAL A 44 -15.23 -0.44 11.25
C VAL A 44 -13.95 0.37 11.49
N TYR A 45 -13.91 1.64 11.17
CA TYR A 45 -12.75 2.49 11.43
C TYR A 45 -12.48 2.66 12.92
N GLU A 46 -13.54 2.85 13.71
CA GLU A 46 -13.43 2.98 15.18
C GLU A 46 -12.87 1.69 15.80
N GLU A 47 -13.31 0.54 15.30
CA GLU A 47 -12.84 -0.76 15.76
C GLU A 47 -11.35 -0.94 15.47
N ILE A 48 -10.89 -0.57 14.26
CA ILE A 48 -9.47 -0.69 13.86
C ILE A 48 -8.60 0.32 14.62
N GLU A 49 -9.11 1.54 14.85
CA GLU A 49 -8.34 2.57 15.56
C GLU A 49 -8.16 2.25 17.06
N LYS A 50 -9.03 1.43 17.66
CA LYS A 50 -8.76 0.87 19.00
C LYS A 50 -7.53 -0.02 19.00
N LEU A 51 -7.38 -0.91 17.97
CA LEU A 51 -6.18 -1.75 17.82
C LEU A 51 -4.93 -0.91 17.60
N ARG A 52 -5.03 0.14 16.78
CA ARG A 52 -3.95 1.13 16.61
C ARG A 52 -3.57 1.77 17.95
N GLY A 53 -4.54 2.18 18.75
CA GLY A 53 -4.32 2.77 20.07
C GLY A 53 -3.58 1.82 21.02
N GLU A 54 -3.92 0.52 20.99
CA GLU A 54 -3.21 -0.50 21.76
C GLU A 54 -1.75 -0.62 21.34
N LEU A 55 -1.47 -0.64 20.04
CA LEU A 55 -0.09 -0.68 19.53
C LEU A 55 0.72 0.56 19.90
N LEU A 56 0.10 1.74 19.87
CA LEU A 56 0.76 3.01 20.24
C LEU A 56 1.09 3.10 21.74
N SER A 57 0.49 2.28 22.58
CA SER A 57 0.76 2.17 24.01
C SER A 57 1.50 0.87 24.41
N ASP A 58 1.85 0.03 23.46
CA ASP A 58 2.52 -1.26 23.73
C ASP A 58 4.02 -1.05 24.02
N GLU A 59 4.41 -1.28 25.27
CA GLU A 59 5.79 -1.11 25.76
C GLU A 59 6.68 -2.34 25.57
N ARG A 60 6.18 -3.42 24.98
CA ARG A 60 7.00 -4.61 24.68
C ARG A 60 8.12 -4.25 23.72
N VAL A 61 9.29 -4.82 23.97
CA VAL A 61 10.48 -4.65 23.11
C VAL A 61 10.54 -5.80 22.12
N ILE A 62 10.79 -5.47 20.88
CA ILE A 62 10.97 -6.41 19.76
C ILE A 62 12.27 -6.10 19.00
N ASN A 63 12.87 -7.13 18.42
CA ASN A 63 14.01 -6.98 17.52
C ASN A 63 13.53 -6.76 16.10
N VAL A 64 13.59 -5.51 15.64
CA VAL A 64 13.18 -5.17 14.28
C VAL A 64 14.35 -5.41 13.32
N THR A 65 14.12 -6.28 12.34
CA THR A 65 15.02 -6.49 11.20
C THR A 65 14.46 -5.70 10.01
N ASP A 66 15.23 -4.74 9.50
CA ASP A 66 14.87 -4.00 8.30
C ASP A 66 15.60 -4.63 7.10
N LEU A 67 14.85 -5.14 6.14
CA LEU A 67 15.34 -5.71 4.88
C LEU A 67 15.15 -4.74 3.70
N GLY A 68 14.65 -3.54 3.94
CA GLY A 68 14.36 -2.52 2.94
C GLY A 68 15.50 -1.51 2.69
N ALA A 69 15.15 -0.35 2.13
CA ALA A 69 16.08 0.72 1.74
C ALA A 69 16.94 1.28 2.88
N GLY A 70 16.52 1.10 4.15
CA GLY A 70 17.27 1.50 5.34
C GLY A 70 18.34 0.49 5.78
N SER A 71 18.34 -0.73 5.23
CA SER A 71 19.08 -1.87 5.77
C SER A 71 20.38 -2.20 5.02
N HIS A 72 21.13 -1.22 4.55
CA HIS A 72 22.47 -1.48 3.97
C HIS A 72 23.44 -2.23 4.91
N LEU A 73 23.00 -2.48 6.13
CA LEU A 73 23.67 -3.35 7.11
C LEU A 73 22.56 -4.00 7.96
N ASN A 74 22.31 -5.27 7.84
CA ASN A 74 21.45 -6.10 8.70
C ASN A 74 21.53 -5.73 10.19
N LYS A 75 21.04 -4.53 10.56
CA LYS A 75 21.02 -4.06 11.94
C LYS A 75 19.65 -4.37 12.51
N SER A 76 19.54 -5.54 13.13
CA SER A 76 18.51 -5.76 14.14
C SER A 76 18.64 -4.66 15.19
N SER A 77 17.56 -3.95 15.46
CA SER A 77 17.52 -2.94 16.52
C SER A 77 16.37 -3.23 17.46
N GLU A 78 16.67 -3.30 18.75
CA GLU A 78 15.63 -3.36 19.78
C GLU A 78 14.80 -2.06 19.74
N LYS A 79 13.49 -2.22 19.59
CA LYS A 79 12.54 -1.11 19.60
C LYS A 79 11.29 -1.50 20.36
N LYS A 80 10.71 -0.54 21.08
CA LYS A 80 9.35 -0.73 21.62
C LYS A 80 8.35 -0.82 20.47
N VAL A 81 7.34 -1.65 20.63
CA VAL A 81 6.22 -1.74 19.67
C VAL A 81 5.59 -0.37 19.46
N SER A 82 5.39 0.41 20.56
CA SER A 82 4.85 1.77 20.50
C SER A 82 5.70 2.73 19.66
N VAL A 83 7.04 2.59 19.67
CA VAL A 83 7.94 3.40 18.84
C VAL A 83 7.84 2.98 17.37
N SER A 84 7.80 1.67 17.10
CA SER A 84 7.58 1.14 15.75
C SER A 84 6.22 1.58 15.20
N ALA A 85 5.17 1.53 16.03
CA ALA A 85 3.84 1.98 15.66
C ALA A 85 3.79 3.46 15.29
N LYS A 86 4.43 4.33 16.07
CA LYS A 86 4.49 5.79 15.77
C LYS A 86 5.18 6.09 14.44
N ASN A 87 6.18 5.30 14.08
CA ASN A 87 7.02 5.58 12.91
C ASN A 87 6.53 4.91 11.63
N ALA A 88 5.87 3.75 11.73
CA ALA A 88 5.57 2.92 10.57
C ALA A 88 4.07 2.77 10.28
N LEU A 89 3.17 3.03 11.24
CA LEU A 89 1.74 2.91 10.95
C LEU A 89 1.29 4.03 9.99
N LYS A 90 0.66 3.62 8.92
CA LYS A 90 0.12 4.51 7.90
C LYS A 90 -0.80 5.57 8.51
N PRO A 91 -0.70 6.85 8.11
CA PRO A 91 -1.64 7.88 8.57
C PRO A 91 -3.09 7.47 8.34
N LEU A 92 -3.96 7.80 9.29
CA LEU A 92 -5.38 7.41 9.32
C LEU A 92 -6.06 7.64 7.96
N LYS A 93 -5.87 8.80 7.37
CA LYS A 93 -6.47 9.18 6.08
C LYS A 93 -6.09 8.22 4.95
N LEU A 94 -4.82 7.79 4.91
CA LEU A 94 -4.31 6.86 3.90
C LEU A 94 -4.77 5.42 4.17
N ALA A 95 -4.78 4.98 5.42
CA ALA A 95 -5.28 3.66 5.80
C ALA A 95 -6.77 3.49 5.48
N GLN A 96 -7.58 4.52 5.77
CA GLN A 96 -9.00 4.56 5.38
C GLN A 96 -9.20 4.61 3.87
N LEU A 97 -8.29 5.26 3.12
CA LEU A 97 -8.33 5.21 1.66
C LEU A 97 -8.11 3.79 1.14
N LEU A 98 -7.14 3.04 1.68
CA LEU A 98 -6.94 1.64 1.31
C LEU A 98 -8.21 0.81 1.54
N TYR A 99 -8.89 0.99 2.68
CA TYR A 99 -10.18 0.36 2.92
C TYR A 99 -11.19 0.66 1.81
N ARG A 100 -11.36 1.94 1.46
CA ARG A 100 -12.34 2.37 0.44
C ARG A 100 -12.01 1.84 -0.95
N LEU A 101 -10.73 1.83 -1.31
CA LEU A 101 -10.27 1.28 -2.60
C LEU A 101 -10.54 -0.23 -2.68
N VAL A 102 -10.27 -0.97 -1.61
CA VAL A 102 -10.59 -2.40 -1.55
C VAL A 102 -12.10 -2.64 -1.56
N ALA A 103 -12.87 -1.82 -0.82
CA ALA A 103 -14.33 -1.92 -0.79
C ALA A 103 -14.98 -1.62 -2.15
N ASP A 104 -14.45 -0.68 -2.92
CA ASP A 104 -14.91 -0.38 -4.29
C ASP A 104 -14.51 -1.48 -5.28
N GLN A 105 -13.28 -1.98 -5.16
CA GLN A 105 -12.69 -2.98 -6.06
C GLN A 105 -13.28 -4.39 -5.88
N GLN A 106 -13.70 -4.76 -4.65
CA GLN A 106 -14.19 -6.10 -4.27
C GLN A 106 -13.29 -7.23 -4.80
N PRO A 107 -11.99 -7.22 -4.47
CA PRO A 107 -11.03 -8.17 -5.00
C PRO A 107 -11.27 -9.57 -4.44
N LYS A 108 -10.93 -10.62 -5.23
CA LYS A 108 -10.90 -12.02 -4.80
C LYS A 108 -9.52 -12.43 -4.31
N ASN A 109 -8.47 -11.92 -4.96
CA ASN A 109 -7.07 -12.20 -4.65
C ASN A 109 -6.34 -10.90 -4.33
N MET A 110 -5.76 -10.83 -3.14
CA MET A 110 -5.05 -9.65 -2.64
C MET A 110 -3.64 -10.00 -2.19
N ILE A 111 -2.69 -9.10 -2.43
CA ILE A 111 -1.34 -9.16 -1.88
C ILE A 111 -1.00 -7.82 -1.25
N GLU A 112 -0.37 -7.85 -0.08
CA GLU A 112 0.28 -6.71 0.55
C GLU A 112 1.76 -7.02 0.79
N LEU A 113 2.65 -6.13 0.39
CA LEU A 113 4.07 -6.15 0.76
C LEU A 113 4.29 -5.12 1.86
N GLY A 114 4.78 -5.56 3.02
CA GLY A 114 4.97 -4.72 4.20
C GLY A 114 3.79 -4.79 5.17
N THR A 115 3.58 -5.96 5.76
CA THR A 115 2.56 -6.14 6.83
C THR A 115 2.79 -5.20 8.00
N CYS A 116 4.06 -4.95 8.35
CA CYS A 116 4.44 -4.20 9.53
C CYS A 116 3.70 -4.72 10.79
N LEU A 117 2.97 -3.85 11.50
CA LEU A 117 2.16 -4.22 12.68
C LEU A 117 0.71 -4.60 12.31
N GLY A 118 0.39 -4.73 11.02
CA GLY A 118 -0.84 -5.34 10.53
C GLY A 118 -2.06 -4.41 10.39
N ILE A 119 -1.98 -3.13 10.75
CA ILE A 119 -3.16 -2.23 10.72
C ILE A 119 -3.69 -2.02 9.29
N THR A 120 -2.82 -1.84 8.29
CA THR A 120 -3.23 -1.72 6.87
C THR A 120 -3.89 -3.01 6.38
N ALA A 121 -3.32 -4.17 6.74
CA ALA A 121 -3.91 -5.47 6.44
C ALA A 121 -5.31 -5.64 7.05
N VAL A 122 -5.52 -5.17 8.29
CA VAL A 122 -6.86 -5.19 8.93
C VAL A 122 -7.85 -4.34 8.14
N TYR A 123 -7.48 -3.12 7.75
CA TYR A 123 -8.32 -2.25 6.92
C TYR A 123 -8.71 -2.93 5.60
N GLN A 124 -7.74 -3.49 4.89
CA GLN A 124 -7.96 -4.16 3.62
C GLN A 124 -8.84 -5.42 3.77
N LYS A 125 -8.55 -6.27 4.76
CA LYS A 125 -9.30 -7.52 4.97
C LYS A 125 -10.73 -7.27 5.44
N LYS A 126 -10.97 -6.27 6.30
CA LYS A 126 -12.33 -5.87 6.71
C LYS A 126 -13.14 -5.30 5.53
N ALA A 127 -12.50 -4.72 4.51
CA ALA A 127 -13.17 -4.22 3.30
C ALA A 127 -13.55 -5.34 2.33
N ALA A 128 -12.79 -6.45 2.30
CA ALA A 128 -13.05 -7.63 1.45
C ALA A 128 -12.93 -8.92 2.28
N PRO A 129 -13.90 -9.24 3.14
CA PRO A 129 -13.79 -10.35 4.11
C PRO A 129 -13.61 -11.73 3.47
N THR A 130 -14.13 -11.93 2.27
CA THR A 130 -14.07 -13.20 1.54
C THR A 130 -12.83 -13.33 0.65
N ALA A 131 -12.05 -12.25 0.46
CA ALA A 131 -10.87 -12.28 -0.38
C ALA A 131 -9.80 -13.23 0.18
N LYS A 132 -9.11 -13.95 -0.70
CA LYS A 132 -7.85 -14.62 -0.39
C LYS A 132 -6.77 -13.55 -0.29
N PHE A 133 -6.16 -13.41 0.89
CA PHE A 133 -5.25 -12.32 1.17
C PHE A 133 -3.92 -12.82 1.69
N TYR A 134 -2.85 -12.51 0.97
CA TYR A 134 -1.47 -12.73 1.38
C TYR A 134 -0.85 -11.40 1.82
N THR A 135 -0.28 -11.36 3.01
CA THR A 135 0.49 -10.22 3.50
C THR A 135 1.91 -10.67 3.86
N LEU A 136 2.91 -9.98 3.28
CA LEU A 136 4.31 -10.36 3.36
C LEU A 136 5.08 -9.43 4.30
N GLU A 137 5.90 -10.01 5.18
CA GLU A 137 6.70 -9.26 6.16
C GLU A 137 8.11 -9.83 6.28
N GLY A 138 9.13 -8.97 6.21
CA GLY A 138 10.52 -9.37 6.32
C GLY A 138 10.96 -9.69 7.75
N CYS A 139 10.38 -8.99 8.75
CA CYS A 139 10.76 -9.11 10.15
C CYS A 139 9.85 -10.11 10.91
N PRO A 140 10.37 -11.25 11.41
CA PRO A 140 9.54 -12.23 12.10
C PRO A 140 8.87 -11.69 13.38
N GLU A 141 9.54 -10.80 14.13
CA GLU A 141 8.96 -10.27 15.36
C GLU A 141 7.85 -9.26 15.09
N THR A 142 8.00 -8.42 14.05
CA THR A 142 6.94 -7.52 13.60
C THR A 142 5.74 -8.33 13.11
N ALA A 143 6.01 -9.39 12.33
CA ALA A 143 4.98 -10.32 11.84
C ALA A 143 4.21 -10.98 12.99
N ARG A 144 4.90 -11.36 14.08
CA ARG A 144 4.26 -11.94 15.27
C ARG A 144 3.29 -10.96 15.93
N ILE A 145 3.66 -9.67 16.03
CA ILE A 145 2.75 -8.64 16.56
C ILE A 145 1.53 -8.47 15.62
N ALA A 146 1.75 -8.45 14.30
CA ALA A 146 0.66 -8.39 13.32
C ALA A 146 -0.31 -9.58 13.46
N ALA A 147 0.20 -10.80 13.68
CA ALA A 147 -0.65 -11.98 13.92
C ALA A 147 -1.54 -11.83 15.16
N GLU A 148 -1.03 -11.22 16.24
CA GLU A 148 -1.82 -10.90 17.43
C GLU A 148 -2.93 -9.89 17.10
N VAL A 149 -2.63 -8.87 16.27
CA VAL A 149 -3.61 -7.88 15.81
C VAL A 149 -4.68 -8.53 14.95
N PHE A 150 -4.32 -9.44 14.02
CA PHE A 150 -5.27 -10.18 13.19
C PHE A 150 -6.22 -11.02 14.04
N LYS A 151 -5.70 -11.70 15.07
CA LYS A 151 -6.51 -12.47 16.01
C LYS A 151 -7.50 -11.56 16.78
N LYS A 152 -7.04 -10.42 17.28
CA LYS A 152 -7.90 -9.44 17.98
C LYS A 152 -8.98 -8.84 17.07
N ALA A 153 -8.66 -8.66 15.79
CA ALA A 153 -9.58 -8.18 14.78
C ALA A 153 -10.56 -9.26 14.27
N ASP A 154 -10.45 -10.50 14.76
CA ASP A 154 -11.23 -11.66 14.33
C ASP A 154 -11.14 -11.87 12.79
N LEU A 155 -9.92 -11.80 12.25
CA LEU A 155 -9.70 -11.99 10.82
C LEU A 155 -9.45 -13.47 10.48
N THR A 156 -10.14 -13.93 9.45
CA THR A 156 -9.94 -15.23 8.82
C THR A 156 -9.55 -15.06 7.35
N GLY A 157 -8.91 -16.07 6.75
CA GLY A 157 -8.55 -16.04 5.32
C GLY A 157 -7.47 -15.01 4.97
N ILE A 158 -6.60 -14.68 5.94
CA ILE A 158 -5.36 -13.95 5.74
C ILE A 158 -4.19 -14.91 5.94
N GLU A 159 -3.26 -14.95 5.00
CA GLU A 159 -2.05 -15.77 5.04
C GLU A 159 -0.84 -14.84 5.16
N GLN A 160 -0.16 -14.91 6.31
CA GLN A 160 1.05 -14.15 6.55
C GLN A 160 2.27 -14.94 6.08
N VAL A 161 3.07 -14.32 5.21
CA VAL A 161 4.29 -14.92 4.66
C VAL A 161 5.49 -14.14 5.17
N ILE A 162 6.38 -14.83 5.92
CA ILE A 162 7.54 -14.21 6.55
C ILE A 162 8.79 -14.48 5.71
N GLY A 163 9.54 -13.43 5.39
CA GLY A 163 10.81 -13.51 4.67
C GLY A 163 11.03 -12.34 3.71
N ASN A 164 12.18 -12.33 3.06
CA ASN A 164 12.52 -11.34 2.05
C ASN A 164 11.50 -11.40 0.89
N PHE A 165 11.02 -10.25 0.44
CA PHE A 165 10.05 -10.18 -0.65
C PHE A 165 10.61 -10.75 -1.96
N ASP A 166 11.92 -10.60 -2.19
CA ASP A 166 12.58 -11.17 -3.38
C ASP A 166 12.51 -12.71 -3.43
N GLU A 167 12.40 -13.35 -2.27
CA GLU A 167 12.29 -14.80 -2.14
C GLU A 167 10.84 -15.27 -2.07
N THR A 168 9.98 -14.51 -1.41
CA THR A 168 8.64 -14.94 -1.05
C THR A 168 7.57 -14.55 -2.07
N LEU A 169 7.67 -13.35 -2.65
CA LEU A 169 6.64 -12.82 -3.56
C LEU A 169 6.43 -13.67 -4.83
N PRO A 170 7.47 -14.16 -5.53
CA PRO A 170 7.27 -15.01 -6.71
C PRO A 170 6.46 -16.28 -6.40
N GLY A 171 6.73 -16.89 -5.25
CA GLY A 171 6.01 -18.07 -4.80
C GLY A 171 4.53 -17.78 -4.48
N VAL A 172 4.23 -16.61 -3.91
CA VAL A 172 2.86 -16.17 -3.63
C VAL A 172 2.11 -15.88 -4.92
N ILE A 173 2.70 -15.13 -5.86
CA ILE A 173 2.11 -14.85 -7.18
C ILE A 173 1.84 -16.15 -7.93
N GLY A 174 2.75 -17.13 -7.84
CA GLY A 174 2.61 -18.43 -8.48
C GLY A 174 1.38 -19.25 -8.01
N LYS A 175 0.92 -19.03 -6.78
CA LYS A 175 -0.28 -19.69 -6.21
C LYS A 175 -1.61 -19.09 -6.70
N LEU A 176 -1.57 -17.96 -7.42
CA LEU A 176 -2.75 -17.23 -7.86
C LEU A 176 -2.88 -17.29 -9.38
N ASP A 177 -4.10 -17.46 -9.88
CA ASP A 177 -4.38 -17.43 -11.31
C ASP A 177 -4.29 -15.99 -11.84
N LYS A 178 -4.76 -15.03 -11.05
CA LYS A 178 -4.76 -13.60 -11.34
C LYS A 178 -4.66 -12.76 -10.08
N LEU A 179 -4.23 -11.53 -10.26
CA LEU A 179 -4.14 -10.51 -9.20
C LEU A 179 -5.26 -9.48 -9.37
N ASP A 180 -6.06 -9.27 -8.32
CA ASP A 180 -7.08 -8.23 -8.34
C ASP A 180 -6.60 -6.95 -7.64
N PHE A 181 -5.88 -7.10 -6.52
CA PHE A 181 -5.40 -5.97 -5.73
C PHE A 181 -4.01 -6.27 -5.15
N VAL A 182 -3.06 -5.36 -5.34
CA VAL A 182 -1.73 -5.46 -4.73
C VAL A 182 -1.35 -4.11 -4.13
N PHE A 183 -0.99 -4.10 -2.84
CA PHE A 183 -0.44 -2.94 -2.16
C PHE A 183 1.06 -3.18 -1.87
N ILE A 184 1.92 -2.33 -2.43
CA ILE A 184 3.38 -2.41 -2.32
C ILE A 184 3.85 -1.28 -1.40
N ASP A 185 4.12 -1.63 -0.15
CA ASP A 185 4.55 -0.74 0.93
C ASP A 185 5.82 -1.29 1.59
N GLY A 186 6.87 -1.41 0.83
CA GLY A 186 8.14 -1.88 1.37
C GLY A 186 9.28 -1.87 0.37
N ASN A 187 10.49 -1.90 0.91
CA ASN A 187 11.76 -1.86 0.17
C ASN A 187 11.98 -0.61 -0.70
N HIS A 188 11.25 0.43 -0.59
CA HIS A 188 11.26 1.74 -1.29
C HIS A 188 12.54 2.11 -2.06
N THR A 189 13.06 1.17 -2.87
CA THR A 189 14.15 1.37 -3.83
C THR A 189 13.60 1.24 -5.25
N LYS A 190 14.23 1.93 -6.20
CA LYS A 190 13.82 1.89 -7.62
C LYS A 190 13.80 0.47 -8.15
N GLU A 191 14.90 -0.24 -7.93
CA GLU A 191 15.14 -1.59 -8.48
C GLU A 191 14.13 -2.60 -7.93
N ALA A 192 13.85 -2.56 -6.63
CA ALA A 192 12.88 -3.46 -6.00
C ALA A 192 11.45 -3.15 -6.46
N THR A 193 11.08 -1.86 -6.48
CA THR A 193 9.74 -1.43 -6.89
C THR A 193 9.44 -1.85 -8.33
N LEU A 194 10.37 -1.64 -9.26
CA LEU A 194 10.22 -2.07 -10.65
C LEU A 194 10.17 -3.59 -10.76
N ARG A 195 11.02 -4.31 -10.04
CA ARG A 195 11.03 -5.77 -10.03
C ARG A 195 9.70 -6.36 -9.53
N TYR A 196 9.13 -5.83 -8.46
CA TYR A 196 7.84 -6.28 -7.94
C TYR A 196 6.70 -5.96 -8.91
N PHE A 197 6.74 -4.80 -9.55
CA PHE A 197 5.82 -4.46 -10.62
C PHE A 197 5.88 -5.47 -11.78
N GLU A 198 7.07 -5.76 -12.30
CA GLU A 198 7.28 -6.71 -13.39
C GLU A 198 6.79 -8.13 -13.03
N TRP A 199 7.00 -8.58 -11.79
CA TRP A 199 6.51 -9.88 -11.35
C TRP A 199 4.98 -9.96 -11.29
N CYS A 200 4.30 -8.85 -11.04
CA CYS A 200 2.84 -8.79 -11.03
C CYS A 200 2.24 -8.83 -12.45
N LEU A 201 2.92 -8.24 -13.45
CA LEU A 201 2.38 -8.05 -14.81
C LEU A 201 1.79 -9.31 -15.47
N PRO A 202 2.38 -10.51 -15.37
CA PRO A 202 1.81 -11.70 -15.99
C PRO A 202 0.45 -12.12 -15.42
N LYS A 203 0.06 -11.58 -14.26
CA LYS A 203 -1.18 -11.95 -13.53
C LYS A 203 -2.20 -10.82 -13.46
N VAL A 204 -1.88 -9.63 -14.02
CA VAL A 204 -2.83 -8.51 -14.04
C VAL A 204 -3.91 -8.72 -15.11
N HIS A 205 -5.05 -8.10 -14.89
CA HIS A 205 -6.17 -8.06 -15.81
C HIS A 205 -6.84 -6.67 -15.78
N GLU A 206 -7.84 -6.45 -16.61
CA GLU A 206 -8.48 -5.14 -16.79
C GLU A 206 -9.07 -4.50 -15.52
N ASN A 207 -9.33 -5.30 -14.49
CA ASN A 207 -9.83 -4.84 -13.20
C ASN A 207 -8.77 -4.86 -12.09
N THR A 208 -7.51 -5.12 -12.40
CA THR A 208 -6.44 -5.11 -11.39
C THR A 208 -6.13 -3.69 -10.94
N LEU A 209 -5.91 -3.51 -9.64
CA LEU A 209 -5.36 -2.31 -9.03
C LEU A 209 -4.04 -2.64 -8.34
N LEU A 210 -2.95 -2.03 -8.80
CA LEU A 210 -1.68 -2.00 -8.08
C LEU A 210 -1.53 -0.63 -7.40
N ILE A 211 -1.11 -0.63 -6.14
CA ILE A 211 -0.83 0.59 -5.37
C ILE A 211 0.61 0.56 -4.92
N PHE A 212 1.34 1.62 -5.21
CA PHE A 212 2.72 1.84 -4.79
C PHE A 212 2.75 2.94 -3.73
N ASP A 213 3.28 2.62 -2.56
CA ASP A 213 3.44 3.61 -1.50
C ASP A 213 4.71 4.43 -1.70
N ASP A 214 4.74 5.61 -1.08
CA ASP A 214 5.92 6.47 -0.97
C ASP A 214 6.60 6.82 -2.32
N ILE A 215 5.81 7.03 -3.39
CA ILE A 215 6.28 7.31 -4.76
C ILE A 215 7.14 8.57 -4.90
N TYR A 216 7.20 9.43 -3.87
CA TYR A 216 8.07 10.62 -3.77
C TYR A 216 9.14 10.52 -2.69
N TRP A 217 9.28 9.36 -2.02
CA TRP A 217 10.24 9.19 -0.92
C TRP A 217 11.68 9.49 -1.29
N SER A 218 12.12 9.06 -2.48
CA SER A 218 13.48 9.25 -3.00
C SER A 218 13.45 9.59 -4.49
N GLU A 219 14.59 10.03 -5.07
CA GLU A 219 14.68 10.19 -6.53
C GLU A 219 14.47 8.84 -7.23
N GLY A 220 15.04 7.76 -6.69
CA GLY A 220 14.83 6.41 -7.24
C GLY A 220 13.35 6.02 -7.27
N MET A 221 12.56 6.34 -6.23
CA MET A 221 11.12 6.07 -6.22
C MET A 221 10.37 6.91 -7.26
N LYS A 222 10.75 8.17 -7.45
CA LYS A 222 10.16 9.03 -8.51
C LYS A 222 10.48 8.51 -9.91
N GLU A 223 11.71 8.02 -10.11
CA GLU A 223 12.10 7.38 -11.37
C GLU A 223 11.29 6.09 -11.59
N ALA A 224 11.20 5.21 -10.58
CA ALA A 224 10.36 4.01 -10.65
C ALA A 224 8.91 4.34 -11.00
N TRP A 225 8.33 5.34 -10.33
CA TRP A 225 6.97 5.80 -10.62
C TRP A 225 6.83 6.31 -12.07
N SER A 226 7.84 7.03 -12.57
CA SER A 226 7.85 7.50 -13.96
C SER A 226 7.91 6.35 -14.96
N GLU A 227 8.75 5.32 -14.71
CA GLU A 227 8.86 4.13 -15.55
C GLU A 227 7.58 3.28 -15.52
N ILE A 228 6.98 3.07 -14.36
CA ILE A 228 5.68 2.39 -14.22
C ILE A 228 4.60 3.10 -15.03
N LYS A 229 4.50 4.43 -14.91
CA LYS A 229 3.56 5.22 -15.72
C LYS A 229 3.81 5.07 -17.22
N ALA A 230 5.07 5.00 -17.65
CA ALA A 230 5.43 4.85 -19.06
C ALA A 230 5.14 3.44 -19.62
N HIS A 231 4.99 2.43 -18.77
CA HIS A 231 4.85 1.04 -19.19
C HIS A 231 3.63 0.81 -20.07
N THR A 232 3.78 0.01 -21.15
CA THR A 232 2.76 -0.18 -22.20
C THR A 232 1.47 -0.83 -21.73
N HIS A 233 1.51 -1.70 -20.72
CA HIS A 233 0.33 -2.34 -20.14
C HIS A 233 -0.47 -1.42 -19.21
N VAL A 234 0.14 -0.34 -18.72
CA VAL A 234 -0.52 0.62 -17.84
C VAL A 234 -1.39 1.56 -18.66
N THR A 235 -2.65 1.70 -18.27
CA THR A 235 -3.60 2.56 -19.00
C THR A 235 -4.04 3.76 -18.20
N VAL A 236 -4.22 3.64 -16.88
CA VAL A 236 -4.59 4.76 -16.01
C VAL A 236 -3.70 4.78 -14.79
N THR A 237 -3.15 5.94 -14.47
CA THR A 237 -2.46 6.16 -13.20
C THR A 237 -3.07 7.33 -12.43
N ILE A 238 -3.09 7.22 -11.10
CA ILE A 238 -3.52 8.30 -10.22
C ILE A 238 -2.43 8.53 -9.19
N ASP A 239 -1.82 9.70 -9.25
CA ASP A 239 -0.80 10.17 -8.34
C ASP A 239 -1.45 10.98 -7.21
N LEU A 240 -1.38 10.45 -5.98
CA LEU A 240 -1.90 11.09 -4.76
C LEU A 240 -0.78 11.69 -3.91
N PHE A 241 0.44 11.79 -4.42
CA PHE A 241 1.69 12.14 -3.75
C PHE A 241 2.22 11.03 -2.83
N TRP A 242 1.43 10.61 -1.84
CA TRP A 242 1.81 9.59 -0.87
C TRP A 242 1.80 8.18 -1.46
N MET A 243 0.92 7.94 -2.41
CA MET A 243 0.81 6.67 -3.12
C MET A 243 0.36 6.88 -4.57
N GLY A 244 0.78 5.97 -5.43
CA GLY A 244 0.39 5.89 -6.83
C GLY A 244 -0.52 4.70 -7.08
N LEU A 245 -1.65 4.92 -7.76
CA LEU A 245 -2.58 3.88 -8.18
C LEU A 245 -2.37 3.57 -9.66
N VAL A 246 -2.35 2.30 -10.02
CA VAL A 246 -2.11 1.82 -11.38
C VAL A 246 -3.22 0.87 -11.81
N TYR A 247 -3.84 1.15 -12.96
CA TYR A 247 -4.91 0.36 -13.55
C TYR A 247 -4.54 -0.10 -14.98
N PHE A 248 -5.13 -1.23 -15.39
CA PHE A 248 -4.90 -1.93 -16.66
C PHE A 248 -6.17 -2.02 -17.52
N ARG A 249 -7.01 -0.99 -17.49
CA ARG A 249 -8.35 -0.98 -18.09
C ARG A 249 -8.30 -1.11 -19.61
N LYS A 250 -9.09 -2.04 -20.17
CA LYS A 250 -9.27 -2.16 -21.62
C LYS A 250 -10.18 -1.07 -22.16
N GLY A 251 -9.96 -0.68 -23.42
CA GLY A 251 -10.81 0.29 -24.12
C GLY A 251 -10.69 1.73 -23.61
N GLN A 252 -9.68 2.02 -22.80
CA GLN A 252 -9.39 3.35 -22.29
C GLN A 252 -8.04 3.84 -22.84
N VAL A 253 -8.00 5.10 -23.26
CA VAL A 253 -6.76 5.76 -23.67
C VAL A 253 -5.86 5.89 -22.44
N LYS A 254 -4.55 5.74 -22.65
CA LYS A 254 -3.56 5.92 -21.60
C LYS A 254 -3.60 7.36 -21.08
N GLU A 255 -3.77 7.50 -19.75
CA GLU A 255 -3.88 8.80 -19.10
C GLU A 255 -3.36 8.79 -17.67
N ASP A 256 -2.57 9.81 -17.34
CA ASP A 256 -1.98 10.00 -16.02
C ASP A 256 -2.69 11.16 -15.30
N PHE A 257 -3.17 10.91 -14.09
CA PHE A 257 -3.86 11.89 -13.27
C PHE A 257 -3.04 12.24 -12.04
N VAL A 258 -2.96 13.51 -11.72
CA VAL A 258 -2.43 14.03 -10.45
C VAL A 258 -3.60 14.59 -9.66
N ILE A 259 -3.91 13.97 -8.52
CA ILE A 259 -5.09 14.32 -7.72
C ILE A 259 -4.67 14.81 -6.34
N ARG A 260 -5.22 15.95 -5.91
CA ARG A 260 -5.00 16.49 -4.56
C ARG A 260 -5.72 15.60 -3.55
N PHE A 261 -4.94 15.04 -2.62
CA PHE A 261 -5.52 14.21 -1.56
C PHE A 261 -5.03 14.61 -0.18
#